data_f2c61d36be8b5292bb5538283ef43a42
#
_entry.id   f2c61d36be8b5292bb5538283ef43a42
#
_cell.length_a   1.000
_cell.length_b   1.000
_cell.length_c   1.000
_cell.angle_alpha   90.00
_cell.angle_beta   90.00
_cell.angle_gamma   90.00
#
_symmetry.space_group_name_H-M   'P 1'
#
loop_
_entity.id
_entity.type
_entity.pdbx_description
1 polymer ?
#
loop_
_entity_poly.entity_id
_entity_poly.type
_entity_poly.pdbx_seq_one_letter_code
_entity_poly.pdbx_strand_id
1 'polypeptide(L)'
;MNRSFATTAATLALAALATGAWAQKTELLVYTALETDQLKAYTESFQKTNPNIDLRFVRDSTGVITAKVLAEKANPQADVILGVSATSVAIFAAEGMLAPYSPVGFAALNPMYSDSKRPPYWVGQDVYAAVVCYNTVEGAKKGIPKPESWADLTKPVYKGQVTMPNPASSGTGFLDVSGWLQSMGEAGGWKFMDQLDANIAQYTHSGSKPCRQAGAGEFVVGISFDFRGNDVKQKGAPVELVFPKEGLGWDIEASAIMKNSKKMDAAKKLMDWVATKEANEAYSKNFAIVSHPDVKPSLPHIPADLEKRLVKNDFAWAATHRDAILAEWQKRYAAKTEK
;
A
#
# COMPACT_ATOMS: atom_id res chain seq x y z
N MET A 1 88.36 13.82 39.02
CA MET A 1 87.22 14.63 38.74
C MET A 1 86.56 14.02 37.53
N ASN A 2 85.62 13.04 37.75
CA ASN A 2 84.88 12.34 36.67
C ASN A 2 83.44 12.74 36.76
N ARG A 3 82.91 13.34 35.69
CA ARG A 3 81.52 13.61 35.53
C ARG A 3 80.91 12.58 34.56
N SER A 4 80.09 11.72 35.09
CA SER A 4 79.30 10.77 34.33
C SER A 4 78.02 11.47 33.78
N PHE A 5 77.85 11.41 32.47
CA PHE A 5 76.58 11.81 31.80
C PHE A 5 75.67 10.60 31.71
N ALA A 6 74.52 10.69 32.38
CA ALA A 6 73.44 9.72 32.23
C ALA A 6 72.50 10.15 31.07
N THR A 7 72.49 9.34 30.06
CA THR A 7 71.54 9.51 28.90
C THR A 7 70.21 8.84 29.20
N THR A 8 69.19 9.63 29.40
CA THR A 8 67.78 9.13 29.57
C THR A 8 67.18 8.95 28.21
N ALA A 9 66.91 7.69 27.80
CA ALA A 9 66.18 7.35 26.62
C ALA A 9 64.64 7.47 26.91
N ALA A 10 64.02 8.46 26.29
CA ALA A 10 62.57 8.62 26.34
C ALA A 10 61.90 7.74 25.25
N THR A 11 61.25 6.67 25.66
CA THR A 11 60.45 5.80 24.77
C THR A 11 59.08 6.43 24.56
N LEU A 12 58.81 7.02 23.38
CA LEU A 12 57.47 7.44 22.97
C LEU A 12 56.65 6.21 22.57
N ALA A 13 55.70 5.83 23.40
CA ALA A 13 54.65 4.87 23.05
C ALA A 13 53.57 5.58 22.21
N LEU A 14 53.56 5.34 20.90
CA LEU A 14 52.46 5.73 20.03
C LEU A 14 51.27 4.80 20.37
N ALA A 15 50.31 5.31 21.16
CA ALA A 15 48.99 4.71 21.30
C ALA A 15 48.23 4.97 20.02
N ALA A 16 48.14 3.97 19.12
CA ALA A 16 47.25 3.99 17.97
C ALA A 16 45.79 3.91 18.51
N LEU A 17 45.14 5.06 18.61
CA LEU A 17 43.71 5.15 18.80
C LEU A 17 43.04 4.61 17.52
N ALA A 18 42.72 3.32 17.52
CA ALA A 18 41.78 2.75 16.56
C ALA A 18 40.39 3.34 16.86
N THR A 19 40.15 4.53 16.31
CA THR A 19 38.78 5.05 16.19
C THR A 19 38.04 4.12 15.25
N GLY A 20 37.30 3.17 15.81
CA GLY A 20 36.30 2.41 15.06
C GLY A 20 35.37 3.40 14.37
N ALA A 21 35.64 3.68 13.10
CA ALA A 21 34.74 4.43 12.28
C ALA A 21 33.44 3.60 12.23
N TRP A 22 32.47 3.98 13.04
CA TRP A 22 31.11 3.48 12.87
C TRP A 22 30.70 3.92 11.47
N ALA A 23 30.67 2.97 10.54
CA ALA A 23 30.25 3.26 9.17
C ALA A 23 28.86 3.88 9.27
N GLN A 24 28.77 5.16 8.94
CA GLN A 24 27.51 5.88 8.95
C GLN A 24 26.56 5.15 8.01
N LYS A 25 25.40 4.73 8.54
CA LYS A 25 24.38 4.05 7.74
C LYS A 25 23.92 4.95 6.60
N THR A 26 23.72 4.37 5.43
CA THR A 26 23.06 5.08 4.32
C THR A 26 21.57 5.20 4.62
N GLU A 27 21.08 6.42 4.80
CA GLU A 27 19.66 6.67 4.98
C GLU A 27 18.96 6.73 3.62
N LEU A 28 17.94 5.92 3.41
CA LEU A 28 17.00 6.01 2.27
C LEU A 28 15.72 6.71 2.71
N LEU A 29 15.32 7.76 2.01
CA LEU A 29 14.01 8.38 2.19
C LEU A 29 12.99 7.62 1.33
N VAL A 30 12.06 6.94 2.01
CA VAL A 30 11.08 6.05 1.42
C VAL A 30 9.69 6.63 1.57
N TYR A 31 8.99 6.88 0.46
CA TYR A 31 7.58 7.26 0.49
C TYR A 31 6.73 6.01 0.35
N THR A 32 5.73 5.87 1.21
CA THR A 32 4.97 4.62 1.32
C THR A 32 3.51 4.83 1.70
N ALA A 33 2.66 3.93 1.21
CA ALA A 33 1.27 3.80 1.65
C ALA A 33 1.02 2.53 2.49
N LEU A 34 2.05 1.72 2.73
CA LEU A 34 1.97 0.56 3.60
C LEU A 34 1.44 0.92 4.98
N GLU A 35 0.70 0.03 5.59
CA GLU A 35 0.21 0.22 6.95
C GLU A 35 1.36 0.17 7.97
N THR A 36 1.25 0.92 9.05
CA THR A 36 2.33 1.05 10.05
C THR A 36 2.72 -0.28 10.70
N ASP A 37 1.77 -1.20 10.82
CA ASP A 37 1.99 -2.54 11.35
C ASP A 37 2.80 -3.45 10.39
N GLN A 38 2.82 -3.15 9.09
CA GLN A 38 3.65 -3.85 8.10
C GLN A 38 5.11 -3.33 8.10
N LEU A 39 5.30 -2.01 8.24
CA LEU A 39 6.60 -1.35 8.07
C LEU A 39 7.70 -1.93 8.96
N LYS A 40 7.36 -2.25 10.23
CA LYS A 40 8.32 -2.83 11.17
C LYS A 40 8.86 -4.17 10.67
N ALA A 41 7.96 -5.10 10.33
CA ALA A 41 8.33 -6.44 9.89
C ALA A 41 9.15 -6.40 8.58
N TYR A 42 8.77 -5.54 7.64
CA TYR A 42 9.45 -5.40 6.36
C TYR A 42 10.84 -4.77 6.54
N THR A 43 10.96 -3.75 7.39
CA THR A 43 12.26 -3.14 7.72
C THR A 43 13.19 -4.15 8.38
N GLU A 44 12.70 -4.90 9.37
CA GLU A 44 13.49 -5.94 10.06
C GLU A 44 13.97 -7.03 9.09
N SER A 45 13.12 -7.48 8.17
CA SER A 45 13.49 -8.46 7.13
C SER A 45 14.56 -7.90 6.20
N PHE A 46 14.37 -6.70 5.66
CA PHE A 46 15.35 -6.05 4.79
C PHE A 46 16.70 -5.86 5.48
N GLN A 47 16.70 -5.39 6.72
CA GLN A 47 17.93 -5.06 7.45
C GLN A 47 18.74 -6.28 7.88
N LYS A 48 18.19 -7.50 7.88
CA LYS A 48 18.97 -8.73 8.13
C LYS A 48 20.14 -8.87 7.16
N THR A 49 19.92 -8.54 5.89
CA THR A 49 20.95 -8.62 4.85
C THR A 49 21.57 -7.27 4.50
N ASN A 50 20.97 -6.17 4.94
CA ASN A 50 21.40 -4.79 4.63
C ASN A 50 21.50 -3.93 5.91
N PRO A 51 22.32 -4.32 6.92
CA PRO A 51 22.36 -3.64 8.21
C PRO A 51 22.89 -2.20 8.15
N ASN A 52 23.56 -1.84 7.05
CA ASN A 52 24.12 -0.48 6.85
C ASN A 52 23.16 0.46 6.14
N ILE A 53 21.91 0.03 5.83
CA ILE A 53 20.90 0.88 5.21
C ILE A 53 19.80 1.13 6.23
N ASP A 54 19.49 2.40 6.45
CA ASP A 54 18.40 2.84 7.32
C ASP A 54 17.26 3.40 6.48
N LEU A 55 16.03 2.92 6.74
CA LEU A 55 14.84 3.36 6.00
C LEU A 55 14.13 4.47 6.79
N ARG A 56 14.01 5.64 6.18
CA ARG A 56 13.27 6.78 6.72
C ARG A 56 11.96 6.90 5.96
N PHE A 57 10.85 6.72 6.64
CA PHE A 57 9.53 6.69 6.00
C PHE A 57 8.82 8.03 6.07
N VAL A 58 8.27 8.45 4.93
CA VAL A 58 7.15 9.37 4.84
C VAL A 58 5.94 8.55 4.46
N ARG A 59 5.02 8.38 5.41
CA ARG A 59 3.87 7.50 5.28
C ARG A 59 2.57 8.29 5.28
N ASP A 60 1.74 8.04 4.27
CA ASP A 60 0.34 8.45 4.23
C ASP A 60 -0.45 7.50 3.31
N SER A 61 -1.76 7.72 3.16
CA SER A 61 -2.57 6.99 2.19
C SER A 61 -2.14 7.28 0.75
N THR A 62 -2.35 6.30 -0.15
CA THR A 62 -1.84 6.33 -1.53
C THR A 62 -2.10 7.64 -2.27
N GLY A 63 -3.32 8.20 -2.18
CA GLY A 63 -3.66 9.42 -2.89
C GLY A 63 -2.84 10.63 -2.42
N VAL A 64 -2.58 10.73 -1.11
CA VAL A 64 -1.75 11.79 -0.51
C VAL A 64 -0.29 11.64 -0.93
N ILE A 65 0.25 10.41 -0.87
CA ILE A 65 1.61 10.12 -1.37
C ILE A 65 1.71 10.46 -2.86
N THR A 66 0.69 10.10 -3.65
CA THR A 66 0.64 10.42 -5.08
C THR A 66 0.71 11.92 -5.34
N ALA A 67 -0.13 12.68 -4.66
CA ALA A 67 -0.14 14.14 -4.79
C ALA A 67 1.19 14.76 -4.35
N LYS A 68 1.78 14.26 -3.26
CA LYS A 68 3.07 14.73 -2.77
C LYS A 68 4.19 14.48 -3.79
N VAL A 69 4.30 13.26 -4.31
CA VAL A 69 5.32 12.90 -5.31
C VAL A 69 5.19 13.78 -6.56
N LEU A 70 3.97 13.98 -7.07
CA LEU A 70 3.73 14.83 -8.24
C LEU A 70 4.04 16.30 -7.98
N ALA A 71 3.71 16.82 -6.80
CA ALA A 71 4.05 18.20 -6.40
C ALA A 71 5.57 18.42 -6.31
N GLU A 72 6.31 17.39 -5.97
CA GLU A 72 7.78 17.41 -5.87
C GLU A 72 8.48 17.11 -7.22
N LYS A 73 7.76 16.97 -8.34
CA LYS A 73 8.32 16.56 -9.63
C LYS A 73 9.55 17.38 -10.05
N ALA A 74 9.57 18.69 -9.80
CA ALA A 74 10.70 19.56 -10.12
C ALA A 74 11.92 19.33 -9.22
N ASN A 75 11.71 18.84 -7.98
CA ASN A 75 12.75 18.58 -6.99
C ASN A 75 12.36 17.37 -6.11
N PRO A 76 12.38 16.14 -6.65
CA PRO A 76 11.97 14.93 -5.93
C PRO A 76 12.81 14.71 -4.67
N GLN A 77 12.16 14.44 -3.55
CA GLN A 77 12.80 14.22 -2.27
C GLN A 77 13.02 12.73 -1.97
N ALA A 78 12.05 11.88 -2.33
CA ALA A 78 12.13 10.45 -2.09
C ALA A 78 13.27 9.78 -2.88
N ASP A 79 13.90 8.78 -2.27
CA ASP A 79 14.82 7.86 -2.94
C ASP A 79 14.07 6.68 -3.55
N VAL A 80 13.05 6.15 -2.83
CA VAL A 80 12.27 4.97 -3.20
C VAL A 80 10.80 5.19 -2.88
N ILE A 81 9.93 4.68 -3.74
CA ILE A 81 8.52 4.44 -3.49
C ILE A 81 8.39 2.98 -3.08
N LEU A 82 7.74 2.70 -1.96
CA LEU A 82 7.56 1.34 -1.43
C LEU A 82 6.09 1.09 -1.08
N GLY A 83 5.45 0.11 -1.71
CA GLY A 83 4.08 -0.26 -1.41
C GLY A 83 3.07 0.88 -1.62
N VAL A 84 3.05 1.44 -2.82
CA VAL A 84 2.05 2.41 -3.28
C VAL A 84 1.28 1.78 -4.43
N SER A 85 -0.01 2.06 -4.60
CA SER A 85 -0.81 1.49 -5.70
C SER A 85 -0.11 1.55 -7.04
N ALA A 86 -0.07 0.44 -7.78
CA ALA A 86 0.54 0.37 -9.12
C ALA A 86 -0.07 1.41 -10.07
N THR A 87 -1.37 1.69 -9.96
CA THR A 87 -2.03 2.77 -10.69
C THR A 87 -1.33 4.12 -10.50
N SER A 88 -0.95 4.48 -9.25
CA SER A 88 -0.21 5.72 -8.96
C SER A 88 1.24 5.65 -9.43
N VAL A 89 1.90 4.52 -9.24
CA VAL A 89 3.30 4.32 -9.67
C VAL A 89 3.41 4.37 -11.19
N ALA A 90 2.39 3.90 -11.93
CA ALA A 90 2.31 4.04 -13.38
C ALA A 90 2.24 5.50 -13.83
N ILE A 91 1.57 6.38 -13.08
CA ILE A 91 1.58 7.83 -13.33
C ILE A 91 3.00 8.38 -13.16
N PHE A 92 3.72 8.02 -12.10
CA PHE A 92 5.10 8.47 -11.90
C PHE A 92 6.03 8.00 -13.02
N ALA A 93 5.81 6.79 -13.54
CA ALA A 93 6.56 6.26 -14.68
C ALA A 93 6.26 7.06 -15.97
N ALA A 94 4.99 7.38 -16.23
CA ALA A 94 4.57 8.20 -17.38
C ALA A 94 5.14 9.62 -17.31
N GLU A 95 5.25 10.19 -16.10
CA GLU A 95 5.85 11.49 -15.84
C GLU A 95 7.40 11.50 -15.88
N GLY A 96 8.03 10.33 -16.17
CA GLY A 96 9.47 10.20 -16.28
C GLY A 96 10.24 10.34 -14.95
N MET A 97 9.58 10.13 -13.83
CA MET A 97 10.12 10.32 -12.49
C MET A 97 10.87 9.09 -11.94
N LEU A 98 10.68 7.92 -12.56
CA LEU A 98 11.23 6.65 -12.08
C LEU A 98 12.47 6.22 -12.86
N ALA A 99 13.39 5.51 -12.19
CA ALA A 99 14.51 4.82 -12.81
C ALA A 99 14.13 3.39 -13.16
N PRO A 100 14.38 2.93 -14.41
CA PRO A 100 14.15 1.53 -14.76
C PRO A 100 15.20 0.65 -14.08
N TYR A 101 14.75 -0.44 -13.44
CA TYR A 101 15.63 -1.39 -12.77
C TYR A 101 15.01 -2.79 -12.72
N SER A 102 15.75 -3.81 -13.12
CA SER A 102 15.37 -5.22 -12.92
C SER A 102 16.02 -5.74 -11.65
N PRO A 103 15.26 -5.90 -10.55
CA PRO A 103 15.82 -6.46 -9.32
C PRO A 103 16.36 -7.87 -9.49
N VAL A 104 17.31 -8.26 -8.66
CA VAL A 104 17.73 -9.66 -8.54
C VAL A 104 16.50 -10.49 -8.12
N GLY A 105 16.21 -11.55 -8.87
CA GLY A 105 15.01 -12.38 -8.65
C GLY A 105 13.75 -11.92 -9.39
N PHE A 106 13.76 -10.78 -10.07
CA PHE A 106 12.60 -10.27 -10.82
C PHE A 106 12.00 -11.29 -11.81
N ALA A 107 12.84 -12.07 -12.47
CA ALA A 107 12.40 -13.08 -13.44
C ALA A 107 11.58 -14.24 -12.82
N ALA A 108 11.67 -14.42 -11.50
CA ALA A 108 10.88 -15.42 -10.78
C ALA A 108 9.47 -14.93 -10.41
N LEU A 109 9.23 -13.61 -10.45
CA LEU A 109 7.94 -13.04 -10.09
C LEU A 109 6.89 -13.26 -11.17
N ASN A 110 5.62 -13.30 -10.77
CA ASN A 110 4.50 -13.35 -11.70
C ASN A 110 4.45 -12.04 -12.52
N PRO A 111 4.63 -12.11 -13.86
CA PRO A 111 4.68 -10.91 -14.69
C PRO A 111 3.37 -10.09 -14.69
N MET A 112 2.25 -10.69 -14.29
CA MET A 112 0.96 -10.01 -14.18
C MET A 112 0.98 -8.89 -13.13
N TYR A 113 1.82 -9.02 -12.10
CA TYR A 113 1.87 -8.09 -10.97
C TYR A 113 3.07 -7.14 -11.04
N SER A 114 3.63 -6.90 -12.22
CA SER A 114 4.75 -5.97 -12.41
C SER A 114 4.63 -5.19 -13.71
N ASP A 115 5.42 -4.12 -13.85
CA ASP A 115 5.51 -3.37 -15.10
C ASP A 115 5.87 -4.29 -16.26
N SER A 116 5.17 -4.14 -17.37
CA SER A 116 5.43 -4.91 -18.61
C SER A 116 6.70 -4.51 -19.36
N LYS A 117 7.27 -3.34 -19.05
CA LYS A 117 8.52 -2.86 -19.67
C LYS A 117 9.74 -3.64 -19.21
N ARG A 118 10.79 -3.63 -20.02
CA ARG A 118 12.07 -4.29 -19.72
C ARG A 118 13.22 -3.35 -20.00
N PRO A 119 14.01 -2.91 -18.98
CA PRO A 119 13.79 -3.16 -17.53
C PRO A 119 12.51 -2.49 -17.04
N PRO A 120 11.87 -3.04 -15.96
CA PRO A 120 10.64 -2.49 -15.41
C PRO A 120 10.91 -1.17 -14.69
N TYR A 121 9.91 -0.28 -14.66
CA TYR A 121 9.96 0.92 -13.84
C TYR A 121 9.46 0.67 -12.41
N TRP A 122 8.66 -0.38 -12.21
CA TRP A 122 8.15 -0.75 -10.90
C TRP A 122 7.94 -2.26 -10.79
N VAL A 123 7.94 -2.76 -9.57
CA VAL A 123 7.74 -4.17 -9.21
C VAL A 123 6.63 -4.27 -8.19
N GLY A 124 5.67 -5.16 -8.45
CA GLY A 124 4.59 -5.44 -7.51
C GLY A 124 5.04 -6.37 -6.40
N GLN A 125 4.45 -6.19 -5.24
CA GLN A 125 4.68 -6.96 -4.02
C GLN A 125 3.56 -7.96 -3.78
N ASP A 126 2.34 -7.46 -3.74
CA ASP A 126 1.10 -8.17 -3.46
C ASP A 126 -0.09 -7.47 -4.10
N VAL A 127 -1.24 -8.13 -4.02
CA VAL A 127 -2.53 -7.61 -4.50
C VAL A 127 -3.42 -7.36 -3.30
N TYR A 128 -4.04 -6.21 -3.25
CA TYR A 128 -5.10 -5.90 -2.29
C TYR A 128 -6.42 -5.63 -3.02
N ALA A 129 -7.51 -6.14 -2.44
CA ALA A 129 -8.83 -6.15 -3.07
C ALA A 129 -9.90 -5.58 -2.14
N ALA A 130 -10.93 -5.03 -2.74
CA ALA A 130 -12.10 -4.52 -2.04
C ALA A 130 -12.76 -5.60 -1.15
N VAL A 131 -13.19 -5.20 0.03
CA VAL A 131 -14.01 -6.04 0.93
C VAL A 131 -15.02 -5.17 1.66
N VAL A 132 -16.13 -5.77 2.03
CA VAL A 132 -17.11 -5.15 2.92
C VAL A 132 -17.02 -5.79 4.31
N CYS A 133 -16.74 -4.98 5.32
CA CYS A 133 -16.78 -5.38 6.72
C CYS A 133 -18.18 -5.11 7.27
N TYR A 134 -18.93 -6.16 7.59
CA TYR A 134 -20.27 -6.07 8.16
C TYR A 134 -20.23 -6.42 9.66
N ASN A 135 -20.62 -5.50 10.52
CA ASN A 135 -20.72 -5.73 11.96
C ASN A 135 -21.99 -6.53 12.27
N THR A 136 -21.82 -7.76 12.75
CA THR A 136 -22.94 -8.68 13.00
C THR A 136 -23.79 -8.28 14.21
N VAL A 137 -23.20 -7.66 15.21
CA VAL A 137 -23.88 -7.21 16.44
C VAL A 137 -24.73 -5.99 16.16
N GLU A 138 -24.15 -4.95 15.57
CA GLU A 138 -24.87 -3.72 15.24
C GLU A 138 -25.90 -3.95 14.13
N GLY A 139 -25.62 -4.83 13.17
CA GLY A 139 -26.57 -5.24 12.13
C GLY A 139 -27.81 -5.89 12.73
N ALA A 140 -27.62 -6.87 13.63
CA ALA A 140 -28.74 -7.53 14.33
C ALA A 140 -29.54 -6.54 15.18
N LYS A 141 -28.86 -5.67 15.94
CA LYS A 141 -29.47 -4.66 16.81
C LYS A 141 -30.32 -3.65 16.03
N LYS A 142 -29.90 -3.28 14.83
CA LYS A 142 -30.60 -2.29 13.99
C LYS A 142 -31.52 -2.93 12.94
N GLY A 143 -31.61 -4.26 12.89
CA GLY A 143 -32.38 -4.99 11.87
C GLY A 143 -31.85 -4.80 10.45
N ILE A 144 -30.54 -4.55 10.28
CA ILE A 144 -29.88 -4.35 8.98
C ILE A 144 -29.27 -5.67 8.55
N PRO A 145 -29.70 -6.26 7.42
CA PRO A 145 -29.18 -7.54 6.97
C PRO A 145 -27.72 -7.44 6.50
N LYS A 146 -27.01 -8.58 6.49
CA LYS A 146 -25.71 -8.69 5.87
C LYS A 146 -25.85 -8.53 4.34
N PRO A 147 -25.07 -7.64 3.70
CA PRO A 147 -25.07 -7.53 2.24
C PRO A 147 -24.35 -8.73 1.61
N GLU A 148 -24.73 -9.10 0.39
CA GLU A 148 -24.06 -10.13 -0.41
C GLU A 148 -23.47 -9.56 -1.72
N SER A 149 -23.85 -8.34 -2.05
CA SER A 149 -23.55 -7.70 -3.33
C SER A 149 -23.30 -6.20 -3.15
N TRP A 150 -22.62 -5.59 -4.11
CA TRP A 150 -22.53 -4.12 -4.17
C TRP A 150 -23.92 -3.50 -4.28
N ALA A 151 -24.80 -4.10 -5.10
CA ALA A 151 -26.16 -3.61 -5.27
C ALA A 151 -26.99 -3.61 -3.97
N ASP A 152 -26.71 -4.52 -3.03
CA ASP A 152 -27.40 -4.51 -1.74
C ASP A 152 -27.16 -3.24 -0.96
N LEU A 153 -25.94 -2.67 -1.03
CA LEU A 153 -25.56 -1.47 -0.30
C LEU A 153 -26.30 -0.20 -0.77
N THR A 154 -27.00 -0.27 -1.91
CA THR A 154 -27.84 0.84 -2.38
C THR A 154 -29.26 0.82 -1.79
N LYS A 155 -29.64 -0.25 -1.08
CA LYS A 155 -30.99 -0.39 -0.47
C LYS A 155 -31.13 0.60 0.70
N PRO A 156 -32.34 1.20 0.87
CA PRO A 156 -32.57 2.22 1.91
C PRO A 156 -32.30 1.76 3.35
N VAL A 157 -32.31 0.44 3.61
CA VAL A 157 -32.04 -0.12 4.94
C VAL A 157 -30.64 0.22 5.45
N TYR A 158 -29.68 0.51 4.56
CA TYR A 158 -28.31 0.88 4.89
C TYR A 158 -28.07 2.38 5.07
N LYS A 159 -29.13 3.21 4.96
CA LYS A 159 -29.00 4.67 5.00
C LYS A 159 -28.25 5.17 6.24
N GLY A 160 -27.13 5.88 6.03
CA GLY A 160 -26.30 6.42 7.09
C GLY A 160 -25.53 5.36 7.90
N GLN A 161 -25.42 4.13 7.40
CA GLN A 161 -24.75 3.03 8.08
C GLN A 161 -23.54 2.49 7.31
N VAL A 162 -23.19 3.11 6.19
CA VAL A 162 -22.05 2.71 5.34
C VAL A 162 -20.98 3.77 5.41
N THR A 163 -19.72 3.36 5.60
CA THR A 163 -18.55 4.21 5.42
C THR A 163 -17.65 3.61 4.34
N MET A 164 -16.97 4.46 3.57
CA MET A 164 -16.00 4.02 2.59
C MET A 164 -14.83 5.03 2.48
N PRO A 165 -13.68 4.64 1.93
CA PRO A 165 -12.58 5.55 1.74
C PRO A 165 -12.85 6.59 0.65
N ASN A 166 -12.35 7.81 0.83
CA ASN A 166 -12.32 8.83 -0.20
C ASN A 166 -11.29 8.46 -1.28
N PRO A 167 -11.66 8.36 -2.57
CA PRO A 167 -10.73 7.96 -3.64
C PRO A 167 -9.61 8.98 -3.90
N ALA A 168 -9.78 10.24 -3.50
CA ALA A 168 -8.73 11.23 -3.68
C ALA A 168 -7.58 11.05 -2.69
N SER A 169 -7.86 10.61 -1.46
CA SER A 169 -6.83 10.36 -0.44
C SER A 169 -6.40 8.89 -0.38
N SER A 170 -7.31 7.94 -0.63
CA SER A 170 -7.09 6.51 -0.43
C SER A 170 -6.98 5.73 -1.73
N GLY A 171 -5.95 4.89 -1.86
CA GLY A 171 -5.84 3.90 -2.94
C GLY A 171 -7.00 2.90 -2.93
N THR A 172 -7.46 2.49 -1.74
CA THR A 172 -8.65 1.64 -1.60
C THR A 172 -9.89 2.33 -2.14
N GLY A 173 -10.13 3.59 -1.79
CA GLY A 173 -11.26 4.32 -2.37
C GLY A 173 -11.16 4.44 -3.90
N PHE A 174 -9.95 4.62 -4.43
CA PHE A 174 -9.76 4.72 -5.88
C PHE A 174 -9.95 3.37 -6.58
N LEU A 175 -9.47 2.24 -6.04
CA LEU A 175 -9.71 0.93 -6.62
C LEU A 175 -11.19 0.54 -6.65
N ASP A 176 -11.97 0.95 -5.63
CA ASP A 176 -13.41 0.75 -5.60
C ASP A 176 -14.09 1.50 -6.76
N VAL A 177 -13.85 2.82 -6.83
CA VAL A 177 -14.45 3.69 -7.87
C VAL A 177 -14.03 3.24 -9.26
N SER A 178 -12.74 3.03 -9.49
CA SER A 178 -12.20 2.56 -10.78
C SER A 178 -12.74 1.17 -11.15
N GLY A 179 -12.82 0.26 -10.18
CA GLY A 179 -13.39 -1.08 -10.38
C GLY A 179 -14.85 -1.06 -10.80
N TRP A 180 -15.68 -0.23 -10.17
CA TRP A 180 -17.08 -0.07 -10.55
C TRP A 180 -17.24 0.58 -11.92
N LEU A 181 -16.45 1.60 -12.24
CA LEU A 181 -16.48 2.23 -13.57
C LEU A 181 -16.09 1.26 -14.68
N GLN A 182 -15.07 0.42 -14.44
CA GLN A 182 -14.62 -0.56 -15.43
C GLN A 182 -15.55 -1.75 -15.57
N SER A 183 -16.16 -2.23 -14.48
CA SER A 183 -17.03 -3.42 -14.51
C SER A 183 -18.46 -3.13 -14.93
N MET A 184 -19.00 -1.95 -14.58
CA MET A 184 -20.38 -1.55 -14.86
C MET A 184 -20.48 -0.60 -16.07
N GLY A 185 -19.33 -0.19 -16.65
CA GLY A 185 -19.23 0.90 -17.58
C GLY A 185 -19.40 2.26 -16.89
N GLU A 186 -18.91 3.33 -17.52
CA GLU A 186 -18.86 4.66 -16.90
C GLU A 186 -20.23 5.15 -16.40
N ALA A 187 -21.25 5.12 -17.27
CA ALA A 187 -22.59 5.55 -16.88
C ALA A 187 -23.22 4.68 -15.78
N GLY A 188 -23.00 3.35 -15.84
CA GLY A 188 -23.48 2.40 -14.83
C GLY A 188 -22.80 2.59 -13.49
N GLY A 189 -21.48 2.76 -13.48
CA GLY A 189 -20.69 2.98 -12.29
C GLY A 189 -21.05 4.28 -11.55
N TRP A 190 -21.21 5.39 -12.27
CA TRP A 190 -21.66 6.65 -11.67
C TRP A 190 -23.09 6.54 -11.12
N LYS A 191 -24.00 5.91 -11.86
CA LYS A 191 -25.35 5.67 -11.36
C LYS A 191 -25.37 4.82 -10.09
N PHE A 192 -24.55 3.77 -10.03
CA PHE A 192 -24.40 2.96 -8.82
C PHE A 192 -23.87 3.80 -7.65
N MET A 193 -22.82 4.61 -7.87
CA MET A 193 -22.26 5.46 -6.83
C MET A 193 -23.24 6.54 -6.33
N ASP A 194 -24.08 7.13 -7.20
CA ASP A 194 -25.13 8.06 -6.79
C ASP A 194 -26.13 7.38 -5.84
N GLN A 195 -26.47 6.11 -6.09
CA GLN A 195 -27.35 5.34 -5.22
C GLN A 195 -26.66 4.94 -3.90
N LEU A 196 -25.38 4.54 -3.97
CA LEU A 196 -24.59 4.19 -2.80
C LEU A 196 -24.39 5.41 -1.89
N ASP A 197 -24.10 6.57 -2.47
CA ASP A 197 -23.89 7.82 -1.69
C ASP A 197 -25.08 8.14 -0.80
N ALA A 198 -26.31 7.85 -1.22
CA ALA A 198 -27.48 8.06 -0.40
C ALA A 198 -27.40 7.33 0.97
N ASN A 199 -26.65 6.23 1.03
CA ASN A 199 -26.46 5.41 2.23
C ASN A 199 -25.13 5.66 2.94
N ILE A 200 -24.17 6.33 2.29
CA ILE A 200 -22.89 6.69 2.91
C ILE A 200 -23.11 7.73 4.00
N ALA A 201 -22.57 7.42 5.18
CA ALA A 201 -22.47 8.35 6.30
C ALA A 201 -21.24 9.26 6.20
N GLN A 202 -20.11 8.69 5.76
CA GLN A 202 -18.83 9.38 5.74
C GLN A 202 -17.87 8.74 4.74
N TYR A 203 -17.11 9.58 4.03
CA TYR A 203 -15.93 9.17 3.26
C TYR A 203 -14.67 9.43 4.09
N THR A 204 -13.92 8.37 4.39
CA THR A 204 -12.77 8.42 5.29
C THR A 204 -11.47 8.72 4.54
N HIS A 205 -10.51 9.34 5.23
CA HIS A 205 -9.18 9.62 4.67
C HIS A 205 -8.41 8.32 4.31
N SER A 206 -8.48 7.32 5.18
CA SER A 206 -7.71 6.08 5.09
C SER A 206 -8.56 4.91 4.62
N GLY A 207 -8.00 4.03 3.77
CA GLY A 207 -8.63 2.79 3.35
C GLY A 207 -8.94 1.81 4.48
N SER A 208 -8.17 1.85 5.55
CA SER A 208 -8.30 0.98 6.72
C SER A 208 -9.41 1.41 7.70
N LYS A 209 -9.77 2.69 7.72
CA LYS A 209 -10.67 3.25 8.73
C LYS A 209 -12.07 2.65 8.68
N PRO A 210 -12.71 2.43 7.52
CA PRO A 210 -14.07 1.88 7.47
C PRO A 210 -14.22 0.52 8.14
N CYS A 211 -13.32 -0.44 7.90
CA CYS A 211 -13.36 -1.74 8.59
C CYS A 211 -13.11 -1.60 10.11
N ARG A 212 -12.22 -0.68 10.53
CA ARG A 212 -12.00 -0.40 11.95
C ARG A 212 -13.24 0.18 12.61
N GLN A 213 -13.93 1.11 11.94
CA GLN A 213 -15.19 1.69 12.41
C GLN A 213 -16.31 0.64 12.50
N ALA A 214 -16.44 -0.21 11.48
CA ALA A 214 -17.37 -1.34 11.54
C ALA A 214 -17.00 -2.30 12.69
N GLY A 215 -15.72 -2.63 12.85
CA GLY A 215 -15.25 -3.48 13.95
C GLY A 215 -15.52 -2.92 15.34
N ALA A 216 -15.44 -1.60 15.51
CA ALA A 216 -15.74 -0.88 16.74
C ALA A 216 -17.26 -0.68 16.98
N GLY A 217 -18.11 -0.99 16.00
CA GLY A 217 -19.56 -0.79 16.10
C GLY A 217 -20.03 0.65 15.86
N GLU A 218 -19.17 1.52 15.31
CA GLU A 218 -19.55 2.90 14.96
C GLU A 218 -20.54 2.91 13.79
N PHE A 219 -20.31 2.01 12.83
CA PHE A 219 -21.17 1.79 11.66
C PHE A 219 -21.41 0.30 11.44
N VAL A 220 -22.50 -0.02 10.78
CA VAL A 220 -22.83 -1.42 10.45
C VAL A 220 -21.94 -1.96 9.32
N VAL A 221 -21.59 -1.09 8.37
CA VAL A 221 -20.87 -1.46 7.14
C VAL A 221 -19.67 -0.54 6.92
N GLY A 222 -18.50 -1.16 6.68
CA GLY A 222 -17.32 -0.47 6.22
C GLY A 222 -16.81 -1.07 4.92
N ILE A 223 -16.78 -0.30 3.83
CA ILE A 223 -16.09 -0.67 2.60
C ILE A 223 -14.60 -0.41 2.79
N SER A 224 -13.76 -1.40 2.57
CA SER A 224 -12.31 -1.34 2.85
C SER A 224 -11.56 -2.34 1.97
N PHE A 225 -10.43 -2.87 2.43
CA PHE A 225 -9.65 -3.87 1.69
C PHE A 225 -9.37 -5.12 2.54
N ASP A 226 -9.10 -6.21 1.86
CA ASP A 226 -9.02 -7.56 2.38
C ASP A 226 -8.06 -7.74 3.56
N PHE A 227 -6.83 -7.21 3.47
CA PHE A 227 -5.89 -7.24 4.59
C PHE A 227 -6.50 -6.62 5.86
N ARG A 228 -7.08 -5.42 5.75
CA ARG A 228 -7.64 -4.76 6.95
C ARG A 228 -8.87 -5.48 7.48
N GLY A 229 -9.70 -5.99 6.59
CA GLY A 229 -10.84 -6.82 7.00
C GLY A 229 -10.40 -8.06 7.78
N ASN A 230 -9.43 -8.81 7.24
CA ASN A 230 -8.87 -9.99 7.88
C ASN A 230 -8.25 -9.68 9.25
N ASP A 231 -7.44 -8.62 9.35
CA ASP A 231 -6.80 -8.18 10.59
C ASP A 231 -7.82 -7.81 11.68
N VAL A 232 -8.83 -7.02 11.35
CA VAL A 232 -9.88 -6.61 12.28
C VAL A 232 -10.64 -7.83 12.80
N LYS A 233 -10.98 -8.76 11.92
CA LYS A 233 -11.67 -10.01 12.31
C LYS A 233 -10.78 -10.93 13.14
N GLN A 234 -9.51 -11.10 12.80
CA GLN A 234 -8.55 -11.90 13.58
C GLN A 234 -8.36 -11.33 15.00
N LYS A 235 -8.47 -10.02 15.18
CA LYS A 235 -8.40 -9.37 16.49
C LYS A 235 -9.69 -9.52 17.31
N GLY A 236 -10.66 -10.27 16.83
CA GLY A 236 -11.89 -10.61 17.55
C GLY A 236 -13.03 -9.63 17.40
N ALA A 237 -12.94 -8.66 16.47
CA ALA A 237 -14.07 -7.78 16.20
C ALA A 237 -15.25 -8.57 15.61
N PRO A 238 -16.51 -8.23 15.96
CA PRO A 238 -17.71 -8.94 15.51
C PRO A 238 -18.08 -8.59 14.06
N VAL A 239 -17.13 -8.81 13.15
CA VAL A 239 -17.36 -8.53 11.72
C VAL A 239 -17.36 -9.81 10.89
N GLU A 240 -18.21 -9.83 9.87
CA GLU A 240 -18.10 -10.74 8.75
C GLU A 240 -17.55 -9.99 7.54
N LEU A 241 -16.65 -10.67 6.81
CA LEU A 241 -16.12 -10.16 5.56
C LEU A 241 -17.01 -10.61 4.43
N VAL A 242 -17.48 -9.65 3.66
CA VAL A 242 -18.29 -9.90 2.47
C VAL A 242 -17.46 -9.55 1.23
N PHE A 243 -17.38 -10.49 0.32
CA PHE A 243 -16.73 -10.36 -0.97
C PHE A 243 -17.86 -10.30 -2.03
N PRO A 244 -18.30 -9.10 -2.44
CA PRO A 244 -19.45 -8.93 -3.32
C PRO A 244 -19.37 -9.76 -4.60
N LYS A 245 -20.50 -10.40 -4.95
CA LYS A 245 -20.56 -11.39 -6.03
C LYS A 245 -20.35 -10.81 -7.43
N GLU A 246 -20.53 -9.51 -7.61
CA GLU A 246 -20.30 -8.82 -8.89
C GLU A 246 -18.83 -8.65 -9.23
N GLY A 247 -17.94 -8.97 -8.29
CA GLY A 247 -16.51 -8.84 -8.41
C GLY A 247 -15.92 -7.70 -7.58
N LEU A 248 -14.62 -7.76 -7.38
CA LEU A 248 -13.89 -6.88 -6.49
C LEU A 248 -12.95 -5.97 -7.29
N GLY A 249 -13.02 -4.66 -7.03
CA GLY A 249 -11.96 -3.76 -7.41
C GLY A 249 -10.65 -4.17 -6.70
N TRP A 250 -9.52 -3.95 -7.35
CA TRP A 250 -8.21 -4.34 -6.80
C TRP A 250 -7.09 -3.50 -7.38
N ASP A 251 -5.98 -3.44 -6.66
CA ASP A 251 -4.73 -2.85 -7.13
C ASP A 251 -3.54 -3.66 -6.59
N ILE A 252 -2.34 -3.26 -6.94
CA ILE A 252 -1.09 -3.91 -6.54
C ILE A 252 -0.32 -2.93 -5.65
N GLU A 253 0.20 -3.37 -4.50
CA GLU A 253 1.25 -2.63 -3.83
C GLU A 253 2.54 -2.72 -4.64
N ALA A 254 3.00 -1.61 -5.18
CA ALA A 254 4.13 -1.53 -6.10
C ALA A 254 5.27 -0.68 -5.54
N SER A 255 6.48 -1.02 -5.93
CA SER A 255 7.71 -0.35 -5.51
C SER A 255 8.55 0.08 -6.69
N ALA A 256 9.23 1.22 -6.56
CA ALA A 256 10.01 1.83 -7.62
C ALA A 256 11.15 2.70 -7.08
N ILE A 257 12.21 2.88 -7.87
CA ILE A 257 13.30 3.79 -7.55
C ILE A 257 13.01 5.16 -8.18
N MET A 258 13.17 6.22 -7.40
CA MET A 258 13.11 7.59 -7.93
C MET A 258 14.35 7.90 -8.77
N LYS A 259 14.14 8.40 -10.00
CA LYS A 259 15.22 8.64 -10.99
C LYS A 259 16.35 9.54 -10.46
N ASN A 260 16.01 10.49 -9.60
CA ASN A 260 16.94 11.49 -9.09
C ASN A 260 17.62 11.10 -7.76
N SER A 261 17.39 9.88 -7.25
CA SER A 261 18.03 9.40 -6.04
C SER A 261 19.56 9.49 -6.16
N LYS A 262 20.20 10.04 -5.13
CA LYS A 262 21.67 10.07 -5.01
C LYS A 262 22.23 8.83 -4.32
N LYS A 263 21.35 7.92 -3.90
CA LYS A 263 21.65 6.70 -3.14
C LYS A 263 21.25 5.45 -3.94
N MET A 264 21.51 5.48 -5.24
CA MET A 264 21.04 4.47 -6.21
C MET A 264 21.41 3.04 -5.80
N ASP A 265 22.63 2.80 -5.26
CA ASP A 265 23.06 1.46 -4.86
C ASP A 265 22.24 0.93 -3.67
N ALA A 266 21.95 1.79 -2.69
CA ALA A 266 21.10 1.42 -1.56
C ALA A 266 19.64 1.22 -2.00
N ALA A 267 19.14 2.07 -2.91
CA ALA A 267 17.80 1.92 -3.49
C ALA A 267 17.63 0.61 -4.26
N LYS A 268 18.64 0.23 -5.05
CA LYS A 268 18.65 -1.08 -5.75
C LYS A 268 18.62 -2.25 -4.77
N LYS A 269 19.38 -2.21 -3.68
CA LYS A 269 19.34 -3.25 -2.64
C LYS A 269 17.95 -3.40 -2.01
N LEU A 270 17.23 -2.29 -1.81
CA LEU A 270 15.86 -2.36 -1.35
C LEU A 270 14.94 -3.00 -2.39
N MET A 271 15.11 -2.65 -3.66
CA MET A 271 14.33 -3.28 -4.75
C MET A 271 14.68 -4.76 -4.95
N ASP A 272 15.95 -5.15 -4.78
CA ASP A 272 16.35 -6.55 -4.81
C ASP A 272 15.66 -7.34 -3.68
N TRP A 273 15.59 -6.78 -2.47
CA TRP A 273 14.85 -7.38 -1.36
C TRP A 273 13.35 -7.51 -1.68
N VAL A 274 12.72 -6.47 -2.25
CA VAL A 274 11.30 -6.49 -2.65
C VAL A 274 10.97 -7.71 -3.52
N ALA A 275 11.87 -8.11 -4.41
CA ALA A 275 11.68 -9.23 -5.34
C ALA A 275 12.02 -10.61 -4.74
N THR A 276 12.55 -10.67 -3.50
CA THR A 276 12.94 -11.95 -2.89
C THR A 276 11.73 -12.79 -2.45
N LYS A 277 11.93 -14.10 -2.39
CA LYS A 277 10.94 -15.00 -1.78
C LYS A 277 10.70 -14.67 -0.31
N GLU A 278 11.76 -14.32 0.46
CA GLU A 278 11.66 -13.93 1.87
C GLU A 278 10.73 -12.70 2.05
N ALA A 279 10.86 -11.68 1.20
CA ALA A 279 9.97 -10.52 1.25
C ALA A 279 8.52 -10.92 0.95
N ASN A 280 8.30 -11.76 -0.08
CA ASN A 280 6.98 -12.27 -0.42
C ASN A 280 6.37 -13.17 0.67
N GLU A 281 7.19 -13.92 1.41
CA GLU A 281 6.77 -14.64 2.62
C GLU A 281 6.35 -13.68 3.75
N ALA A 282 6.96 -12.50 3.84
CA ALA A 282 6.50 -11.45 4.76
C ALA A 282 5.18 -10.82 4.28
N TYR A 283 5.02 -10.55 2.99
CA TYR A 283 3.76 -10.04 2.41
C TYR A 283 2.61 -11.04 2.59
N SER A 284 2.88 -12.34 2.42
CA SER A 284 1.88 -13.41 2.51
C SER A 284 1.21 -13.54 3.89
N LYS A 285 1.77 -12.92 4.92
CA LYS A 285 1.15 -12.84 6.25
C LYS A 285 -0.05 -11.88 6.27
N ASN A 286 -0.10 -10.98 5.30
CA ASN A 286 -1.09 -9.91 5.21
C ASN A 286 -2.01 -10.07 3.99
N PHE A 287 -1.47 -10.57 2.86
CA PHE A 287 -2.15 -10.61 1.57
C PHE A 287 -2.29 -12.03 1.04
N ALA A 288 -3.45 -12.31 0.44
CA ALA A 288 -3.77 -13.63 -0.11
C ALA A 288 -3.13 -13.87 -1.49
N ILE A 289 -2.66 -12.81 -2.16
CA ILE A 289 -2.01 -12.88 -3.46
C ILE A 289 -0.71 -12.08 -3.36
N VAL A 290 0.43 -12.74 -3.65
CA VAL A 290 1.76 -12.13 -3.67
C VAL A 290 2.44 -12.38 -5.00
N SER A 291 3.44 -11.57 -5.34
CA SER A 291 4.07 -11.62 -6.67
C SER A 291 4.92 -12.87 -6.88
N HIS A 292 5.47 -13.49 -5.84
CA HIS A 292 6.31 -14.68 -5.98
C HIS A 292 5.46 -15.96 -6.04
N PRO A 293 5.45 -16.72 -7.16
CA PRO A 293 4.52 -17.84 -7.36
C PRO A 293 4.74 -19.03 -6.44
N ASP A 294 5.95 -19.19 -5.86
CA ASP A 294 6.27 -20.26 -4.91
C ASP A 294 5.81 -19.97 -3.49
N VAL A 295 5.36 -18.75 -3.21
CA VAL A 295 4.76 -18.37 -1.93
C VAL A 295 3.26 -18.61 -2.02
N LYS A 296 2.72 -19.38 -1.07
CA LYS A 296 1.31 -19.76 -1.04
C LYS A 296 0.67 -19.19 0.23
N PRO A 297 0.10 -17.99 0.17
CA PRO A 297 -0.58 -17.40 1.31
C PRO A 297 -1.78 -18.26 1.76
N SER A 298 -2.04 -18.24 3.07
CA SER A 298 -3.26 -18.82 3.63
C SER A 298 -3.75 -17.91 4.76
N LEU A 299 -4.76 -17.14 4.48
CA LEU A 299 -5.36 -16.22 5.45
C LEU A 299 -6.74 -16.76 5.88
N PRO A 300 -7.03 -16.82 7.18
CA PRO A 300 -8.17 -17.61 7.71
C PRO A 300 -9.54 -17.07 7.28
N HIS A 301 -9.63 -15.79 6.93
CA HIS A 301 -10.93 -15.15 6.60
C HIS A 301 -11.01 -14.68 5.16
N ILE A 302 -10.01 -15.01 4.34
CA ILE A 302 -9.98 -14.67 2.92
C ILE A 302 -10.29 -15.92 2.10
N PRO A 303 -11.21 -15.86 1.13
CA PRO A 303 -11.54 -17.02 0.31
C PRO A 303 -10.34 -17.45 -0.54
N ALA A 304 -10.12 -18.76 -0.63
CA ALA A 304 -9.01 -19.32 -1.41
C ALA A 304 -9.12 -19.02 -2.92
N ASP A 305 -10.30 -18.67 -3.40
CA ASP A 305 -10.59 -18.30 -4.77
C ASP A 305 -10.63 -16.77 -5.01
N LEU A 306 -10.02 -15.97 -4.10
CA LEU A 306 -10.04 -14.51 -4.16
C LEU A 306 -9.64 -13.99 -5.56
N GLU A 307 -8.59 -14.54 -6.16
CA GLU A 307 -8.10 -14.12 -7.48
C GLU A 307 -9.18 -14.23 -8.58
N LYS A 308 -10.06 -15.24 -8.48
CA LYS A 308 -11.17 -15.42 -9.43
C LYS A 308 -12.32 -14.42 -9.23
N ARG A 309 -12.33 -13.72 -8.11
CA ARG A 309 -13.33 -12.70 -7.77
C ARG A 309 -12.92 -11.30 -8.16
N LEU A 310 -11.67 -11.12 -8.60
CA LEU A 310 -11.16 -9.83 -9.05
C LEU A 310 -11.78 -9.44 -10.38
N VAL A 311 -12.24 -8.18 -10.51
CA VAL A 311 -12.71 -7.68 -11.79
C VAL A 311 -11.55 -7.56 -12.79
N LYS A 312 -11.83 -7.58 -14.07
CA LYS A 312 -10.84 -7.21 -15.07
C LYS A 312 -10.44 -5.75 -14.82
N ASN A 313 -9.17 -5.52 -14.52
CA ASN A 313 -8.65 -4.18 -14.24
C ASN A 313 -7.65 -3.75 -15.31
N ASP A 314 -7.89 -2.61 -15.95
CA ASP A 314 -6.95 -1.93 -16.85
C ASP A 314 -6.26 -0.80 -16.07
N PHE A 315 -5.07 -1.09 -15.55
CA PHE A 315 -4.26 -0.13 -14.79
C PHE A 315 -3.86 1.10 -15.62
N ALA A 316 -3.62 0.93 -16.93
CA ALA A 316 -3.26 2.04 -17.81
C ALA A 316 -4.45 2.99 -18.00
N TRP A 317 -5.65 2.43 -18.18
CA TRP A 317 -6.89 3.21 -18.23
C TRP A 317 -7.11 3.94 -16.90
N ALA A 318 -7.00 3.24 -15.77
CA ALA A 318 -7.21 3.81 -14.44
C ALA A 318 -6.22 4.96 -14.16
N ALA A 319 -4.95 4.79 -14.50
CA ALA A 319 -3.93 5.81 -14.34
C ALA A 319 -4.21 7.05 -15.23
N THR A 320 -4.58 6.83 -16.49
CA THR A 320 -4.86 7.91 -17.45
C THR A 320 -6.11 8.72 -17.09
N HIS A 321 -7.14 8.07 -16.56
CA HIS A 321 -8.42 8.71 -16.23
C HIS A 321 -8.51 9.17 -14.77
N ARG A 322 -7.47 8.94 -13.97
CA ARG A 322 -7.49 9.21 -12.52
C ARG A 322 -7.98 10.61 -12.17
N ASP A 323 -7.40 11.63 -12.78
CA ASP A 323 -7.72 13.03 -12.46
C ASP A 323 -9.17 13.38 -12.83
N ALA A 324 -9.65 12.91 -13.98
CA ALA A 324 -11.03 13.10 -14.41
C ALA A 324 -12.02 12.39 -13.47
N ILE A 325 -11.70 11.15 -13.08
CA ILE A 325 -12.51 10.37 -12.12
C ILE A 325 -12.57 11.09 -10.77
N LEU A 326 -11.44 11.55 -10.25
CA LEU A 326 -11.39 12.26 -8.97
C LEU A 326 -12.14 13.58 -9.00
N ALA A 327 -12.01 14.34 -10.09
CA ALA A 327 -12.73 15.61 -10.26
C ALA A 327 -14.25 15.40 -10.28
N GLU A 328 -14.75 14.40 -11.03
CA GLU A 328 -16.17 14.08 -11.07
C GLU A 328 -16.68 13.54 -9.75
N TRP A 329 -15.90 12.67 -9.08
CA TRP A 329 -16.22 12.15 -7.76
C TRP A 329 -16.32 13.28 -6.71
N GLN A 330 -15.33 14.17 -6.70
CA GLN A 330 -15.29 15.33 -5.80
C GLN A 330 -16.51 16.23 -5.98
N LYS A 331 -16.88 16.49 -7.22
CA LYS A 331 -18.06 17.30 -7.56
C LYS A 331 -19.36 16.66 -7.03
N ARG A 332 -19.49 15.34 -7.07
CA ARG A 332 -20.71 14.63 -6.65
C ARG A 332 -20.80 14.39 -5.15
N TYR A 333 -19.70 13.98 -4.50
CA TYR A 333 -19.79 13.33 -3.19
C TYR A 333 -18.94 13.96 -2.08
N ALA A 334 -18.15 15.00 -2.35
CA ALA A 334 -17.22 15.58 -1.37
C ALA A 334 -17.86 16.08 -0.07
N ALA A 335 -19.17 16.38 -0.09
CA ALA A 335 -19.88 16.91 1.07
C ALA A 335 -19.83 16.02 2.33
N LYS A 336 -19.64 14.69 2.14
CA LYS A 336 -19.54 13.70 3.23
C LYS A 336 -18.11 13.29 3.56
N THR A 337 -17.12 13.95 2.99
CA THR A 337 -15.70 13.71 3.35
C THR A 337 -15.45 14.09 4.80
N GLU A 338 -14.76 13.22 5.55
CA GLU A 338 -14.36 13.52 6.93
C GLU A 338 -13.50 14.79 6.99
N LYS A 339 -13.67 15.56 8.04
CA LYS A 339 -12.96 16.82 8.29
C LYS A 339 -11.63 16.56 9.00
#